data_c7e7480d03f8e252325d3e252e61f1c9
#
_entry.id   c7e7480d03f8e252325d3e252e61f1c9
#
_cell.length_a   1.000
_cell.length_b   1.000
_cell.length_c   1.000
_cell.angle_alpha   90.00
_cell.angle_beta   90.00
_cell.angle_gamma   90.00
#
_symmetry.space_group_name_H-M   'P 1'
#
loop_
_entity.id
_entity.type
_entity.pdbx_description
1 polymer ?
#
loop_
_entity_poly.entity_id
_entity_poly.type
_entity_poly.pdbx_seq_one_letter_code
_entity_poly.pdbx_strand_id
1 'polypeptide(L)' 'MAVDHKDIEILSAEPAGKGIIIHFSDGTITLFQTHFLYEVRGDDGNIALADMSEDDLMKGFDG' A
#
# COMPACT_ATOMS: atom_id res chain seq x y z
N MET A 1 -15.44 19.49 4.08
CA MET A 1 -15.55 19.02 2.69
C MET A 1 -15.05 17.59 2.61
N ALA A 2 -15.82 16.76 1.99
CA ALA A 2 -15.43 15.34 1.88
C ALA A 2 -14.32 15.20 0.84
N VAL A 3 -13.29 14.45 1.20
CA VAL A 3 -12.21 14.13 0.26
C VAL A 3 -12.58 12.83 -0.43
N ASP A 4 -12.55 12.85 -1.74
CA ASP A 4 -12.78 11.63 -2.50
C ASP A 4 -11.57 10.72 -2.31
N HIS A 5 -11.79 9.53 -1.80
CA HIS A 5 -10.70 8.60 -1.54
C HIS A 5 -9.92 8.23 -2.80
N LYS A 6 -10.52 8.42 -3.96
CA LYS A 6 -9.83 8.18 -5.22
C LYS A 6 -8.69 9.16 -5.46
N ASP A 7 -8.76 10.31 -4.83
CA ASP A 7 -7.75 11.34 -5.02
C ASP A 7 -6.60 11.21 -4.01
N ILE A 8 -6.69 10.27 -3.08
CA ILE A 8 -5.64 10.09 -2.09
C ILE A 8 -4.52 9.24 -2.69
N GLU A 9 -3.31 9.72 -2.53
CA GLU A 9 -2.13 9.01 -3.01
C GLU A 9 -1.17 8.75 -1.86
N ILE A 10 -0.32 7.75 -2.03
CA ILE A 10 0.74 7.47 -1.08
C ILE A 10 1.98 8.22 -1.52
N LEU A 11 2.46 9.10 -0.67
CA LEU A 11 3.65 9.89 -0.97
C LEU A 11 4.93 9.15 -0.61
N SER A 12 4.91 8.39 0.47
CA SER A 12 6.05 7.59 0.85
C SER A 12 5.60 6.44 1.73
N ALA A 13 6.43 5.41 1.79
CA ALA A 13 6.16 4.23 2.60
C ALA A 13 7.49 3.73 3.14
N GLU A 14 7.59 3.57 4.46
CA GLU A 14 8.84 3.18 5.09
C GLU A 14 8.62 1.98 6.00
N PRO A 15 9.36 0.89 5.82
CA PRO A 15 9.26 -0.24 6.74
C PRO A 15 9.69 0.18 8.15
N ALA A 16 8.98 -0.31 9.12
CA ALA A 16 9.30 -0.09 10.52
C ALA A 16 9.25 -1.45 11.23
N GLY A 17 9.77 -1.52 12.43
CA GLY A 17 9.85 -2.79 13.13
C GLY A 17 8.51 -3.49 13.32
N LYS A 18 7.44 -2.73 13.45
CA LYS A 18 6.11 -3.29 13.70
C LYS A 18 5.21 -3.27 12.49
N GLY A 19 5.66 -2.71 11.38
CA GLY A 19 4.83 -2.61 10.21
C GLY A 19 5.41 -1.66 9.20
N ILE A 20 4.56 -0.81 8.64
CA ILE A 20 4.98 0.14 7.62
C ILE A 20 4.33 1.49 7.89
N ILE A 21 5.11 2.54 7.79
CA ILE A 21 4.62 3.91 7.96
C ILE A 21 4.32 4.47 6.59
N ILE A 22 3.10 4.95 6.40
CA ILE A 22 2.66 5.46 5.12
C ILE A 22 2.25 6.92 5.27
N HIS A 23 2.78 7.75 4.38
CA HIS A 23 2.43 9.16 4.27
C HIS A 23 1.47 9.33 3.11
N PHE A 24 0.30 9.85 3.40
CA PHE A 24 -0.71 10.06 2.38
C PHE A 24 -0.71 11.51 1.89
N SER A 25 -1.26 11.71 0.71
CA SER A 25 -1.28 13.03 0.08
C SER A 25 -2.15 14.04 0.82
N ASP A 26 -3.05 13.59 1.67
CA ASP A 26 -3.90 14.49 2.45
C ASP A 26 -3.23 14.97 3.74
N GLY A 27 -1.97 14.60 3.95
CA GLY A 27 -1.22 15.02 5.12
C GLY A 27 -1.27 14.05 6.29
N THR A 28 -1.98 12.96 6.16
CA THR A 28 -2.04 11.97 7.25
C THR A 28 -0.87 11.01 7.17
N ILE A 29 -0.49 10.50 8.33
CA ILE A 29 0.59 9.53 8.46
C ILE A 29 0.07 8.38 9.32
N THR A 30 0.21 7.17 8.84
CA THR A 30 -0.34 6.00 9.54
C THR A 30 0.68 4.88 9.59
N LEU A 31 0.79 4.23 10.74
CA LEU A 31 1.56 3.00 10.86
C LEU A 31 0.60 1.82 10.72
N PHE A 32 0.79 1.04 9.68
CA PHE A 32 0.00 -0.18 9.48
C PHE A 32 0.79 -1.35 10.05
N GLN A 33 0.20 -2.06 10.99
CA GLN A 33 0.88 -3.19 11.62
C GLN A 33 1.02 -4.34 10.65
N THR A 34 2.13 -5.06 10.77
CA THR A 34 2.45 -6.14 9.84
C THR A 34 1.36 -7.20 9.77
N HIS A 35 0.91 -7.68 10.92
CA HIS A 35 -0.07 -8.76 10.91
C HIS A 35 -1.41 -8.32 10.32
N PHE A 36 -1.78 -7.07 10.51
CA PHE A 36 -3.02 -6.55 9.93
C PHE A 36 -2.92 -6.54 8.41
N LEU A 37 -1.81 -6.04 7.89
CA LEU A 37 -1.61 -6.02 6.44
C LEU A 37 -1.60 -7.42 5.86
N TYR A 38 -0.97 -8.33 6.58
CA TYR A 38 -0.92 -9.71 6.11
C TYR A 38 -2.31 -10.33 6.04
N GLU A 39 -3.15 -10.03 7.01
CA GLU A 39 -4.51 -10.56 7.05
C GLU A 39 -5.39 -10.03 5.92
N VAL A 40 -5.21 -8.77 5.54
CA VAL A 40 -6.05 -8.16 4.52
C VAL A 40 -5.47 -8.29 3.12
N ARG A 41 -4.36 -9.00 2.96
CA ARG A 41 -3.72 -9.09 1.64
C ARG A 41 -4.60 -9.75 0.59
N GLY A 42 -5.55 -10.56 1.02
CA GLY A 42 -6.47 -11.24 0.11
C GLY A 42 -7.83 -10.59 -0.02
N ASP A 43 -8.04 -9.44 0.60
CA ASP A 43 -9.32 -8.77 0.52
C ASP A 43 -9.54 -8.16 -0.85
N ASP A 44 -10.79 -7.90 -1.18
CA ASP A 44 -11.17 -7.42 -2.51
C ASP A 44 -10.42 -6.17 -2.96
N GLY A 45 -10.04 -5.32 -2.02
CA GLY A 45 -9.35 -4.09 -2.37
C GLY A 45 -7.87 -4.27 -2.65
N ASN A 46 -7.34 -5.47 -2.48
CA ASN A 46 -5.92 -5.73 -2.61
C ASN A 46 -5.65 -6.71 -3.73
N ILE A 47 -4.48 -6.57 -4.34
CA ILE A 47 -4.05 -7.44 -5.43
C ILE A 47 -2.92 -8.31 -4.90
N ALA A 48 -3.11 -9.63 -4.89
CA ALA A 48 -2.07 -10.56 -4.46
C ALA A 48 -1.11 -10.81 -5.61
N LEU A 49 0.15 -10.50 -5.38
CA LEU A 49 1.18 -10.62 -6.40
C LEU A 49 2.20 -11.70 -6.05
N ALA A 50 1.75 -12.72 -5.32
CA ALA A 50 2.64 -13.73 -4.74
C ALA A 50 3.46 -14.49 -5.78
N ASP A 51 2.94 -14.63 -6.98
CA ASP A 51 3.60 -15.41 -8.03
C ASP A 51 4.44 -14.55 -8.96
N MET A 52 4.60 -13.26 -8.66
CA MET A 52 5.34 -12.36 -9.52
C MET A 52 6.67 -11.97 -8.87
N SER A 53 7.73 -11.95 -9.67
CA SER A 53 9.00 -11.43 -9.22
C SER A 53 8.97 -9.90 -9.27
N GLU A 54 9.96 -9.26 -8.63
CA GLU A 54 10.06 -7.81 -8.68
C GLU A 54 10.21 -7.32 -10.12
N ASP A 55 10.97 -8.04 -10.93
CA ASP A 55 11.14 -7.66 -12.32
C ASP A 55 9.82 -7.72 -13.08
N ASP A 56 9.03 -8.74 -12.82
CA ASP A 56 7.73 -8.86 -13.46
C ASP A 56 6.79 -7.76 -13.03
N LEU A 57 6.84 -7.37 -11.77
CA LEU A 57 6.01 -6.29 -11.27
C LEU A 57 6.37 -4.97 -11.94
N MET A 58 7.66 -4.70 -12.08
CA MET A 58 8.10 -3.47 -12.71
C MET A 58 7.71 -3.41 -14.17
N LYS A 59 7.76 -4.54 -14.86
CA LYS A 59 7.33 -4.59 -16.25
C LYS A 59 5.82 -4.53 -16.38
N GLY A 60 5.13 -5.18 -15.46
CA GLY A 60 3.69 -5.31 -15.54
C GLY A 60 2.93 -4.02 -15.33
N PHE A 61 3.51 -3.10 -14.58
CA PHE A 61 2.85 -1.85 -14.28
C PHE A 61 3.30 -0.72 -15.16
N ASP A 62 4.02 -1.03 -16.15
CA ASP A 62 4.55 -0.05 -17.02
C ASP A 62 3.56 0.27 -18.12
N GLY A 63 2.48 0.31 -17.81
CA GLY A 63 1.57 0.64 -18.72
C GLY A 63 0.95 1.28 -19.51
#